data_bc4dcd509cb64dc946e2f06a71a0ed82
#
_entry.id   bc4dcd509cb64dc946e2f06a71a0ed82
#
_cell.length_a   1.000
_cell.length_b   1.000
_cell.length_c   1.000
_cell.angle_alpha   90.00
_cell.angle_beta   90.00
_cell.angle_gamma   90.00
#
_symmetry.space_group_name_H-M   'P 1'
#
loop_
_entity.id
_entity.type
_entity.pdbx_description
1 polymer ?
#
loop_
_entity_poly.entity_id
_entity_poly.type
_entity_poly.pdbx_seq_one_letter_code
_entity_poly.pdbx_strand_id
1 'polypeptide(L)'
;GIDVRVAFCFPDVYEIGMSNLGMMLLYNMFNKRPDVWCERVYSPWLDLDKLMKEQNIPLFALESQDPIRDFDFLCITLGYEMCYTNVLQTLDLSQIPLKAADRDESCPIVIGGGACAYNPEPLAAFFDLFYIGEGETVYDALFDAYKANKATGGSREEFLLKAAQIPGIYVPAFYDVTYKEDGTIASFAPNRPGVPEKVQKQLIVDMDKGYCPIEKPVVPFIKATQDRVTLEIQRGCIRGCRFCQAGMIYRPLRERDVEELKESARAMLKNSGHEEISLSSLSSSDYTHLEELVNFLIDE
;
A
#
# COMPACT_ATOMS: atom_id res chain seq x y z
N GLY A 1 22.97 10.24 0.78
CA GLY A 1 22.52 9.78 -0.52
C GLY A 1 21.26 8.95 -0.35
N ILE A 2 20.66 8.47 -1.44
CA ILE A 2 19.54 7.54 -1.39
C ILE A 2 20.08 6.15 -1.09
N ASP A 3 19.54 5.50 -0.07
CA ASP A 3 19.93 4.17 0.39
C ASP A 3 18.90 3.11 -0.01
N VAL A 4 17.63 3.53 -0.21
CA VAL A 4 16.50 2.64 -0.54
C VAL A 4 15.68 3.25 -1.68
N ARG A 5 15.48 2.48 -2.75
CA ARG A 5 14.58 2.83 -3.86
C ARG A 5 13.31 1.97 -3.81
N VAL A 6 12.17 2.62 -3.84
CA VAL A 6 10.85 2.00 -3.75
C VAL A 6 10.06 2.27 -5.03
N ALA A 7 9.68 1.23 -5.75
CA ALA A 7 8.66 1.29 -6.79
C ALA A 7 7.30 1.02 -6.13
N PHE A 8 6.44 2.04 -6.06
CA PHE A 8 5.13 1.94 -5.44
C PHE A 8 4.05 1.81 -6.52
N CYS A 9 3.50 0.61 -6.63
CA CYS A 9 2.60 0.21 -7.69
C CYS A 9 1.13 0.21 -7.24
N PHE A 10 0.30 0.89 -8.02
CA PHE A 10 -1.14 0.66 -8.04
C PHE A 10 -1.45 -0.20 -9.28
N PRO A 11 -1.95 -1.45 -9.12
CA PRO A 11 -2.08 -2.40 -10.22
C PRO A 11 -3.35 -2.14 -11.06
N ASP A 12 -3.47 -0.92 -11.54
CA ASP A 12 -4.48 -0.44 -12.49
C ASP A 12 -3.90 0.77 -13.25
N VAL A 13 -4.66 1.32 -14.19
CA VAL A 13 -4.22 2.46 -14.99
C VAL A 13 -4.03 3.73 -14.17
N TYR A 14 -3.23 4.65 -14.70
CA TYR A 14 -2.87 5.91 -14.05
C TYR A 14 -4.07 6.72 -13.53
N GLU A 15 -5.13 6.86 -14.35
CA GLU A 15 -6.31 7.65 -14.03
C GLU A 15 -7.06 7.14 -12.79
N ILE A 16 -7.03 5.83 -12.55
CA ILE A 16 -7.62 5.20 -11.37
C ILE A 16 -6.65 5.29 -10.19
N GLY A 17 -5.39 4.94 -10.41
CA GLY A 17 -4.40 4.90 -9.34
C GLY A 17 -4.10 6.26 -8.73
N MET A 18 -4.04 7.32 -9.56
CA MET A 18 -3.85 8.70 -9.07
C MET A 18 -5.02 9.25 -8.26
N SER A 19 -6.18 8.59 -8.33
CA SER A 19 -7.32 8.91 -7.47
C SER A 19 -7.29 8.20 -6.10
N ASN A 20 -6.31 7.30 -5.88
CA ASN A 20 -6.22 6.53 -4.65
C ASN A 20 -5.49 7.31 -3.55
N LEU A 21 -6.23 7.67 -2.49
CA LEU A 21 -5.70 8.44 -1.36
C LEU A 21 -4.54 7.71 -0.65
N GLY A 22 -4.65 6.40 -0.45
CA GLY A 22 -3.61 5.61 0.21
C GLY A 22 -2.28 5.63 -0.55
N MET A 23 -2.34 5.57 -1.89
CA MET A 23 -1.15 5.69 -2.72
C MET A 23 -0.50 7.08 -2.58
N MET A 24 -1.28 8.15 -2.67
CA MET A 24 -0.78 9.52 -2.52
C MET A 24 -0.14 9.74 -1.15
N LEU A 25 -0.78 9.22 -0.11
CA LEU A 25 -0.32 9.33 1.27
C LEU A 25 1.03 8.64 1.46
N LEU A 26 1.14 7.35 1.10
CA LEU A 26 2.36 6.57 1.29
C LEU A 26 3.50 7.06 0.39
N TYR A 27 3.21 7.44 -0.85
CA TYR A 27 4.20 8.05 -1.73
C TYR A 27 4.85 9.30 -1.12
N ASN A 28 4.03 10.21 -0.59
CA ASN A 28 4.53 11.40 0.10
C ASN A 28 5.29 11.05 1.38
N MET A 29 4.78 10.10 2.16
CA MET A 29 5.41 9.68 3.42
C MET A 29 6.80 9.09 3.17
N PHE A 30 6.95 8.21 2.19
CA PHE A 30 8.24 7.61 1.86
C PHE A 30 9.25 8.66 1.39
N ASN A 31 8.82 9.61 0.54
CA ASN A 31 9.67 10.68 0.02
C ASN A 31 9.98 11.79 1.05
N LYS A 32 9.35 11.80 2.23
CA LYS A 32 9.78 12.66 3.36
C LYS A 32 11.07 12.16 4.01
N ARG A 33 11.40 10.88 3.86
CA ARG A 33 12.67 10.33 4.34
C ARG A 33 13.82 10.75 3.40
N PRO A 34 14.92 11.30 3.92
CA PRO A 34 16.04 11.76 3.08
C PRO A 34 16.86 10.62 2.46
N ASP A 35 16.68 9.40 2.95
CA ASP A 35 17.39 8.18 2.56
C ASP A 35 16.55 7.24 1.67
N VAL A 36 15.27 7.57 1.42
CA VAL A 36 14.35 6.79 0.61
C VAL A 36 13.93 7.60 -0.62
N TRP A 37 13.89 6.95 -1.76
CA TRP A 37 13.34 7.50 -3.00
C TRP A 37 12.22 6.60 -3.50
N CYS A 38 10.99 7.09 -3.43
CA CYS A 38 9.80 6.37 -3.86
C CYS A 38 9.31 6.93 -5.19
N GLU A 39 9.05 6.04 -6.14
CA GLU A 39 8.51 6.35 -7.45
C GLU A 39 7.20 5.59 -7.70
N ARG A 40 6.30 6.19 -8.50
CA ARG A 40 4.99 5.63 -8.79
C ARG A 40 5.01 4.72 -10.00
N VAL A 41 4.21 3.67 -9.93
CA VAL A 41 4.04 2.71 -11.01
C VAL A 41 2.56 2.38 -11.20
N TYR A 42 2.14 2.23 -12.44
CA TYR A 42 0.78 1.83 -12.81
C TYR A 42 0.79 0.72 -13.84
N SER A 43 -0.27 -0.08 -13.90
CA SER A 43 -0.42 -1.06 -14.97
C SER A 43 -0.67 -0.35 -16.29
N PRO A 44 0.05 -0.69 -17.36
CA PRO A 44 -0.19 -0.12 -18.67
C PRO A 44 -1.51 -0.64 -19.26
N TRP A 45 -2.16 0.19 -20.08
CA TRP A 45 -3.29 -0.27 -20.88
C TRP A 45 -2.82 -1.19 -22.01
N LEU A 46 -3.76 -1.87 -22.67
CA LEU A 46 -3.47 -2.93 -23.65
C LEU A 46 -2.54 -2.54 -24.80
N ASP A 47 -2.60 -1.30 -25.26
CA ASP A 47 -1.75 -0.76 -26.32
C ASP A 47 -0.29 -0.64 -25.89
N LEU A 48 -0.05 -0.08 -24.70
CA LEU A 48 1.30 0.04 -24.14
C LEU A 48 1.84 -1.33 -23.69
N ASP A 49 1.01 -2.18 -23.07
CA ASP A 49 1.39 -3.57 -22.73
C ASP A 49 1.89 -4.33 -23.94
N LYS A 50 1.16 -4.25 -25.06
CA LYS A 50 1.55 -4.88 -26.31
C LYS A 50 2.88 -4.34 -26.83
N LEU A 51 3.04 -3.02 -26.86
CA LEU A 51 4.26 -2.37 -27.33
C LEU A 51 5.48 -2.76 -26.47
N MET A 52 5.33 -2.78 -25.15
CA MET A 52 6.37 -3.17 -24.22
C MET A 52 6.83 -4.61 -24.46
N LYS A 53 5.89 -5.54 -24.67
CA LYS A 53 6.19 -6.94 -25.00
C LYS A 53 6.89 -7.09 -26.35
N GLU A 54 6.39 -6.41 -27.40
CA GLU A 54 6.97 -6.45 -28.75
C GLU A 54 8.39 -5.89 -28.82
N GLN A 55 8.66 -4.83 -28.04
CA GLN A 55 9.96 -4.15 -28.03
C GLN A 55 10.88 -4.63 -26.89
N ASN A 56 10.42 -5.60 -26.07
CA ASN A 56 11.13 -6.08 -24.88
C ASN A 56 11.51 -4.94 -23.90
N ILE A 57 10.63 -3.96 -23.73
CA ILE A 57 10.80 -2.84 -22.80
C ILE A 57 10.24 -3.27 -21.44
N PRO A 58 11.04 -3.32 -20.36
CA PRO A 58 10.53 -3.63 -19.03
C PRO A 58 9.63 -2.51 -18.49
N LEU A 59 8.68 -2.85 -17.62
CA LEU A 59 7.87 -1.86 -16.93
C LEU A 59 8.79 -0.96 -16.08
N PHE A 60 8.51 0.33 -16.11
CA PHE A 60 9.33 1.38 -15.52
C PHE A 60 8.51 2.28 -14.59
N ALA A 61 9.21 2.94 -13.67
CA ALA A 61 8.63 3.94 -12.78
C ALA A 61 8.40 5.28 -13.50
N LEU A 62 7.44 6.07 -13.04
CA LEU A 62 7.05 7.30 -13.76
C LEU A 62 8.10 8.41 -13.66
N GLU A 63 8.76 8.56 -12.52
CA GLU A 63 9.61 9.72 -12.24
C GLU A 63 10.96 9.60 -12.95
N SER A 64 11.68 8.49 -12.75
CA SER A 64 13.01 8.27 -13.37
C SER A 64 12.94 7.60 -14.72
N GLN A 65 11.87 6.86 -15.01
CA GLN A 65 11.74 5.93 -16.12
C GLN A 65 12.72 4.74 -16.03
N ASP A 66 13.27 4.48 -14.86
CA ASP A 66 14.10 3.30 -14.61
C ASP A 66 13.22 2.04 -14.54
N PRO A 67 13.75 0.87 -15.00
CA PRO A 67 13.07 -0.41 -14.87
C PRO A 67 12.79 -0.74 -13.40
N ILE A 68 11.57 -1.23 -13.10
CA ILE A 68 11.17 -1.54 -11.72
C ILE A 68 12.06 -2.62 -11.11
N ARG A 69 12.55 -3.57 -11.88
CA ARG A 69 13.45 -4.62 -11.42
C ARG A 69 14.75 -4.10 -10.78
N ASP A 70 15.14 -2.85 -11.05
CA ASP A 70 16.37 -2.22 -10.56
C ASP A 70 16.14 -1.47 -9.21
N PHE A 71 14.94 -1.59 -8.63
CA PHE A 71 14.60 -1.02 -7.32
C PHE A 71 14.88 -2.03 -6.20
N ASP A 72 14.98 -1.53 -4.96
CA ASP A 72 15.12 -2.38 -3.77
C ASP A 72 13.77 -3.01 -3.37
N PHE A 73 12.67 -2.27 -3.55
CA PHE A 73 11.32 -2.72 -3.23
C PHE A 73 10.34 -2.47 -4.39
N LEU A 74 9.45 -3.44 -4.60
CA LEU A 74 8.22 -3.28 -5.35
C LEU A 74 7.05 -3.43 -4.38
N CYS A 75 6.44 -2.31 -3.98
CA CYS A 75 5.27 -2.28 -3.10
C CYS A 75 4.00 -2.20 -3.94
N ILE A 76 3.09 -3.17 -3.79
CA ILE A 76 1.85 -3.25 -4.59
C ILE A 76 0.64 -3.07 -3.69
N THR A 77 -0.22 -2.12 -4.05
CA THR A 77 -1.49 -1.88 -3.36
C THR A 77 -2.55 -2.88 -3.83
N LEU A 78 -3.07 -3.68 -2.91
CA LEU A 78 -4.10 -4.69 -3.15
C LEU A 78 -5.45 -4.17 -2.65
N GLY A 79 -6.12 -3.36 -3.45
CA GLY A 79 -7.38 -2.70 -3.09
C GLY A 79 -8.61 -3.61 -3.22
N TYR A 80 -8.62 -4.52 -4.20
CA TYR A 80 -9.71 -5.45 -4.48
C TYR A 80 -9.20 -6.64 -5.31
N GLU A 81 -9.91 -7.76 -5.27
CA GLU A 81 -9.45 -9.03 -5.83
C GLU A 81 -9.35 -9.04 -7.36
N MET A 82 -10.12 -8.19 -8.05
CA MET A 82 -10.07 -8.10 -9.51
C MET A 82 -8.72 -7.61 -10.05
N CYS A 83 -7.88 -6.99 -9.20
CA CYS A 83 -6.54 -6.56 -9.60
C CYS A 83 -5.47 -7.67 -9.57
N TYR A 84 -5.79 -8.89 -9.12
CA TYR A 84 -4.80 -9.96 -8.96
C TYR A 84 -4.10 -10.34 -10.27
N THR A 85 -4.82 -10.36 -11.38
CA THR A 85 -4.22 -10.61 -12.70
C THR A 85 -3.30 -9.46 -13.14
N ASN A 86 -3.63 -8.22 -12.77
CA ASN A 86 -2.77 -7.06 -13.05
C ASN A 86 -1.48 -7.09 -12.22
N VAL A 87 -1.52 -7.67 -11.01
CA VAL A 87 -0.30 -7.94 -10.22
C VAL A 87 0.65 -8.85 -10.98
N LEU A 88 0.12 -9.95 -11.54
CA LEU A 88 0.94 -10.87 -12.35
C LEU A 88 1.46 -10.21 -13.62
N GLN A 89 0.63 -9.39 -14.30
CA GLN A 89 1.06 -8.58 -15.44
C GLN A 89 2.20 -7.62 -15.06
N THR A 90 2.09 -6.96 -13.90
CA THR A 90 3.13 -6.06 -13.39
C THR A 90 4.46 -6.78 -13.21
N LEU A 91 4.46 -7.96 -12.59
CA LEU A 91 5.67 -8.77 -12.41
C LEU A 91 6.25 -9.24 -13.76
N ASP A 92 5.40 -9.74 -14.66
CA ASP A 92 5.80 -10.21 -16.00
C ASP A 92 6.44 -9.08 -16.83
N LEU A 93 5.76 -7.94 -16.96
CA LEU A 93 6.29 -6.78 -17.68
C LEU A 93 7.54 -6.20 -17.03
N SER A 94 7.69 -6.31 -15.72
CA SER A 94 8.89 -5.87 -15.01
C SER A 94 10.06 -6.83 -15.18
N GLN A 95 9.84 -7.98 -15.82
CA GLN A 95 10.83 -9.07 -15.95
C GLN A 95 11.33 -9.57 -14.58
N ILE A 96 10.45 -9.55 -13.57
CA ILE A 96 10.66 -10.10 -12.24
C ILE A 96 10.02 -11.49 -12.20
N PRO A 97 10.72 -12.54 -11.72
CA PRO A 97 10.15 -13.86 -11.59
C PRO A 97 8.81 -13.83 -10.85
N LEU A 98 7.77 -14.46 -11.42
CA LEU A 98 6.43 -14.43 -10.87
C LEU A 98 6.40 -14.97 -9.44
N LYS A 99 6.97 -16.17 -9.25
CA LYS A 99 7.01 -16.80 -7.92
C LYS A 99 8.13 -16.21 -7.07
N ALA A 100 7.82 -15.93 -5.81
CA ALA A 100 8.78 -15.45 -4.84
C ALA A 100 9.95 -16.44 -4.66
N ALA A 101 9.68 -17.75 -4.72
CA ALA A 101 10.71 -18.79 -4.61
C ALA A 101 11.74 -18.80 -5.73
N ASP A 102 11.46 -18.19 -6.87
CA ASP A 102 12.36 -18.14 -8.04
C ASP A 102 13.20 -16.83 -8.07
N ARG A 103 13.04 -15.94 -7.05
CA ARG A 103 13.77 -14.67 -6.95
C ARG A 103 15.06 -14.81 -6.17
N ASP A 104 16.10 -14.23 -6.69
CA ASP A 104 17.42 -14.13 -6.05
C ASP A 104 17.70 -12.73 -5.48
N GLU A 105 18.95 -12.49 -5.08
CA GLU A 105 19.42 -11.24 -4.49
C GLU A 105 19.36 -10.04 -5.46
N SER A 106 19.25 -10.27 -6.75
CA SER A 106 19.17 -9.21 -7.77
C SER A 106 17.75 -8.67 -7.95
N CYS A 107 16.74 -9.38 -7.43
CA CYS A 107 15.35 -9.01 -7.55
C CYS A 107 14.90 -8.09 -6.42
N PRO A 108 13.98 -7.14 -6.66
CA PRO A 108 13.38 -6.35 -5.60
C PRO A 108 12.60 -7.23 -4.62
N ILE A 109 12.45 -6.77 -3.39
CA ILE A 109 11.51 -7.36 -2.43
C ILE A 109 10.08 -6.96 -2.85
N VAL A 110 9.23 -7.93 -3.13
CA VAL A 110 7.84 -7.69 -3.55
C VAL A 110 6.92 -7.72 -2.33
N ILE A 111 6.27 -6.58 -2.06
CA ILE A 111 5.42 -6.35 -0.90
C ILE A 111 3.98 -6.12 -1.32
N GLY A 112 3.05 -6.84 -0.71
CA GLY A 112 1.61 -6.60 -0.85
C GLY A 112 1.04 -5.89 0.37
N GLY A 113 0.19 -4.88 0.14
CA GLY A 113 -0.52 -4.17 1.20
C GLY A 113 -1.93 -3.75 0.76
N GLY A 114 -2.74 -3.27 1.69
CA GLY A 114 -4.12 -2.85 1.41
C GLY A 114 -5.18 -3.86 1.85
N ALA A 115 -6.44 -3.63 1.46
CA ALA A 115 -7.57 -4.39 1.99
C ALA A 115 -7.49 -5.90 1.72
N CYS A 116 -7.01 -6.30 0.53
CA CYS A 116 -6.90 -7.72 0.18
C CYS A 116 -5.74 -8.43 0.87
N ALA A 117 -4.77 -7.71 1.44
CA ALA A 117 -3.69 -8.31 2.22
C ALA A 117 -4.17 -8.99 3.51
N TYR A 118 -5.41 -8.74 3.94
CA TYR A 118 -6.05 -9.47 5.06
C TYR A 118 -6.43 -10.91 4.72
N ASN A 119 -6.43 -11.26 3.43
CA ASN A 119 -6.50 -12.63 2.94
C ASN A 119 -5.38 -12.83 1.90
N PRO A 120 -4.12 -12.97 2.32
CA PRO A 120 -2.96 -12.96 1.42
C PRO A 120 -2.78 -14.27 0.66
N GLU A 121 -3.35 -15.38 1.14
CA GLU A 121 -3.08 -16.73 0.65
C GLU A 121 -3.31 -16.94 -0.86
N PRO A 122 -4.32 -16.34 -1.53
CA PRO A 122 -4.45 -16.46 -2.97
C PRO A 122 -3.24 -15.95 -3.76
N LEU A 123 -2.47 -15.03 -3.19
CA LEU A 123 -1.28 -14.43 -3.80
C LEU A 123 0.03 -14.83 -3.10
N ALA A 124 -0.01 -15.69 -2.10
CA ALA A 124 1.14 -16.05 -1.24
C ALA A 124 2.38 -16.50 -2.03
N ALA A 125 2.18 -17.23 -3.14
CA ALA A 125 3.29 -17.73 -3.96
C ALA A 125 4.00 -16.61 -4.77
N PHE A 126 3.41 -15.43 -4.91
CA PHE A 126 3.88 -14.35 -5.77
C PHE A 126 4.50 -13.18 -4.99
N PHE A 127 4.34 -13.12 -3.67
CA PHE A 127 4.86 -12.07 -2.81
C PHE A 127 5.92 -12.58 -1.85
N ASP A 128 6.92 -11.77 -1.60
CA ASP A 128 7.94 -12.06 -0.59
C ASP A 128 7.39 -11.82 0.82
N LEU A 129 6.60 -10.76 0.98
CA LEU A 129 5.90 -10.46 2.22
C LEU A 129 4.62 -9.63 1.97
N PHE A 130 3.73 -9.68 2.95
CA PHE A 130 2.55 -8.79 3.03
C PHE A 130 2.64 -7.96 4.29
N TYR A 131 2.11 -6.74 4.18
CA TYR A 131 1.86 -5.89 5.31
C TYR A 131 0.36 -5.88 5.65
N ILE A 132 0.03 -6.24 6.88
CA ILE A 132 -1.35 -6.36 7.37
C ILE A 132 -1.65 -5.17 8.28
N GLY A 133 -2.33 -4.17 7.74
CA GLY A 133 -2.70 -2.98 8.50
C GLY A 133 -2.67 -1.68 7.72
N GLU A 134 -2.61 -0.58 8.47
CA GLU A 134 -2.53 0.77 7.94
C GLU A 134 -1.06 1.14 7.71
N GLY A 135 -0.74 1.52 6.47
CA GLY A 135 0.65 1.63 5.98
C GLY A 135 1.52 2.66 6.69
N GLU A 136 0.93 3.59 7.43
CA GLU A 136 1.64 4.68 8.06
C GLU A 136 2.52 4.26 9.26
N THR A 137 2.37 3.03 9.77
CA THR A 137 2.97 2.64 11.06
C THR A 137 4.27 1.85 10.98
N VAL A 138 4.62 1.22 9.83
CA VAL A 138 5.60 0.12 9.82
C VAL A 138 6.76 0.32 8.86
N TYR A 139 6.58 1.09 7.79
CA TYR A 139 7.57 1.15 6.72
C TYR A 139 8.93 1.69 7.16
N ASP A 140 8.98 2.58 8.15
CA ASP A 140 10.25 3.08 8.70
C ASP A 140 11.10 1.94 9.26
N ALA A 141 10.50 1.09 10.11
CA ALA A 141 11.19 -0.07 10.68
C ALA A 141 11.63 -1.08 9.60
N LEU A 142 10.80 -1.26 8.55
CA LEU A 142 11.11 -2.16 7.44
C LEU A 142 12.30 -1.66 6.61
N PHE A 143 12.32 -0.38 6.25
CA PHE A 143 13.42 0.21 5.49
C PHE A 143 14.73 0.25 6.31
N ASP A 144 14.64 0.54 7.60
CA ASP A 144 15.81 0.52 8.48
C ASP A 144 16.38 -0.91 8.64
N ALA A 145 15.52 -1.92 8.77
CA ALA A 145 15.93 -3.32 8.79
C ALA A 145 16.61 -3.75 7.48
N TYR A 146 16.08 -3.31 6.34
CA TYR A 146 16.66 -3.59 5.02
C TYR A 146 18.05 -2.95 4.88
N LYS A 147 18.20 -1.67 5.22
CA LYS A 147 19.48 -0.97 5.19
C LYS A 147 20.51 -1.64 6.07
N ALA A 148 20.12 -2.01 7.31
CA ALA A 148 21.00 -2.70 8.23
C ALA A 148 21.43 -4.08 7.68
N ASN A 149 20.53 -4.81 7.03
CA ASN A 149 20.86 -6.06 6.36
C ASN A 149 21.84 -5.87 5.21
N LYS A 150 21.56 -4.92 4.34
CA LYS A 150 22.40 -4.57 3.18
C LYS A 150 23.81 -4.13 3.60
N ALA A 151 23.91 -3.33 4.66
CA ALA A 151 25.20 -2.85 5.20
C ALA A 151 26.10 -3.98 5.70
N THR A 152 25.54 -5.09 6.15
CA THR A 152 26.29 -6.28 6.60
C THR A 152 26.50 -7.32 5.52
N GLY A 153 26.02 -7.08 4.29
CA GLY A 153 26.06 -8.06 3.20
C GLY A 153 25.13 -9.26 3.45
N GLY A 154 24.06 -9.04 4.23
CA GLY A 154 23.09 -10.09 4.56
C GLY A 154 22.26 -10.52 3.35
N SER A 155 21.84 -11.78 3.33
CA SER A 155 21.03 -12.36 2.27
C SER A 155 19.57 -11.88 2.29
N ARG A 156 18.84 -12.15 1.19
CA ARG A 156 17.39 -11.95 1.10
C ARG A 156 16.63 -12.70 2.19
N GLU A 157 16.98 -13.95 2.47
CA GLU A 157 16.36 -14.75 3.54
C GLU A 157 16.61 -14.12 4.92
N GLU A 158 17.82 -13.65 5.21
CA GLU A 158 18.14 -12.98 6.47
C GLU A 158 17.34 -11.69 6.64
N PHE A 159 17.15 -10.92 5.58
CA PHE A 159 16.27 -9.76 5.61
C PHE A 159 14.81 -10.16 5.89
N LEU A 160 14.28 -11.16 5.20
CA LEU A 160 12.90 -11.62 5.39
C LEU A 160 12.67 -12.15 6.82
N LEU A 161 13.66 -12.82 7.43
CA LEU A 161 13.61 -13.25 8.83
C LEU A 161 13.55 -12.05 9.80
N LYS A 162 14.30 -10.99 9.53
CA LYS A 162 14.24 -9.74 10.30
C LYS A 162 12.90 -9.04 10.11
N ALA A 163 12.42 -8.98 8.87
CA ALA A 163 11.13 -8.38 8.53
C ALA A 163 9.96 -9.10 9.22
N ALA A 164 9.99 -10.44 9.31
CA ALA A 164 8.96 -11.24 9.98
C ALA A 164 8.82 -10.93 11.48
N GLN A 165 9.83 -10.31 12.11
CA GLN A 165 9.76 -9.86 13.50
C GLN A 165 9.03 -8.50 13.67
N ILE A 166 8.82 -7.78 12.57
CA ILE A 166 8.14 -6.48 12.59
C ILE A 166 6.64 -6.71 12.66
N PRO A 167 5.91 -6.10 13.61
CA PRO A 167 4.47 -6.26 13.71
C PRO A 167 3.74 -5.93 12.41
N GLY A 168 2.80 -6.78 12.00
CA GLY A 168 2.03 -6.61 10.77
C GLY A 168 2.66 -7.23 9.52
N ILE A 169 3.90 -7.68 9.59
CA ILE A 169 4.55 -8.34 8.44
C ILE A 169 4.25 -9.85 8.45
N TYR A 170 3.74 -10.33 7.32
CA TYR A 170 3.52 -11.74 7.04
C TYR A 170 4.43 -12.17 5.87
N VAL A 171 5.29 -13.15 6.12
CA VAL A 171 6.18 -13.75 5.11
C VAL A 171 5.67 -15.14 4.79
N PRO A 172 4.95 -15.38 3.67
CA PRO A 172 4.28 -16.65 3.39
C PRO A 172 5.21 -17.87 3.40
N ALA A 173 6.44 -17.71 2.90
CA ALA A 173 7.44 -18.77 2.86
C ALA A 173 7.84 -19.33 4.25
N PHE A 174 7.50 -18.62 5.33
CA PHE A 174 7.83 -19.02 6.69
C PHE A 174 6.70 -19.73 7.43
N TYR A 175 5.66 -20.14 6.71
CA TYR A 175 4.53 -20.88 7.28
C TYR A 175 4.24 -22.14 6.45
N ASP A 176 3.96 -23.24 7.16
CA ASP A 176 3.51 -24.48 6.55
C ASP A 176 2.04 -24.71 6.84
N VAL A 177 1.33 -25.16 5.81
CA VAL A 177 -0.07 -25.59 5.93
C VAL A 177 -0.15 -27.07 5.75
N THR A 178 -0.77 -27.78 6.70
CA THR A 178 -1.07 -29.21 6.59
C THR A 178 -2.58 -29.41 6.53
N TYR A 179 -3.01 -30.47 5.83
CA TYR A 179 -4.42 -30.76 5.61
C TYR A 179 -4.77 -32.12 6.22
N LYS A 180 -6.03 -32.26 6.65
CA LYS A 180 -6.64 -33.52 7.04
C LYS A 180 -7.06 -34.31 5.80
N GLU A 181 -7.47 -35.58 6.02
CA GLU A 181 -7.97 -36.44 4.94
C GLU A 181 -9.21 -35.86 4.22
N ASP A 182 -10.04 -35.10 4.91
CA ASP A 182 -11.21 -34.41 4.38
C ASP A 182 -10.93 -33.10 3.62
N GLY A 183 -9.64 -32.73 3.49
CA GLY A 183 -9.19 -31.51 2.82
C GLY A 183 -9.28 -30.23 3.68
N THR A 184 -9.73 -30.32 4.93
CA THR A 184 -9.71 -29.17 5.85
C THR A 184 -8.32 -28.95 6.41
N ILE A 185 -8.00 -27.70 6.78
CA ILE A 185 -6.71 -27.34 7.37
C ILE A 185 -6.53 -28.06 8.72
N ALA A 186 -5.46 -28.84 8.84
CA ALA A 186 -5.06 -29.47 10.09
C ALA A 186 -4.21 -28.54 10.95
N SER A 187 -3.23 -27.85 10.32
CA SER A 187 -2.41 -26.83 10.98
C SER A 187 -1.96 -25.77 10.00
N PHE A 188 -1.75 -24.57 10.52
CA PHE A 188 -1.08 -23.44 9.85
C PHE A 188 -0.09 -22.88 10.87
N ALA A 189 1.20 -23.11 10.65
CA ALA A 189 2.22 -22.84 11.66
C ALA A 189 3.53 -22.33 11.06
N PRO A 190 4.27 -21.48 11.80
CA PRO A 190 5.60 -21.07 11.38
C PRO A 190 6.55 -22.25 11.24
N ASN A 191 7.38 -22.22 10.21
CA ASN A 191 8.40 -23.23 9.91
C ASN A 191 9.84 -22.74 10.20
N ARG A 192 9.98 -21.55 10.79
CA ARG A 192 11.25 -20.96 11.18
C ARG A 192 11.20 -20.49 12.64
N PRO A 193 12.30 -20.65 13.42
CA PRO A 193 12.40 -20.11 14.77
C PRO A 193 12.23 -18.58 14.77
N GLY A 194 11.49 -18.07 15.75
CA GLY A 194 11.26 -16.64 15.95
C GLY A 194 10.19 -16.01 15.05
N VAL A 195 9.66 -16.72 14.06
CA VAL A 195 8.52 -16.25 13.28
C VAL A 195 7.24 -16.32 14.12
N PRO A 196 6.41 -15.27 14.20
CA PRO A 196 5.24 -15.25 15.07
C PRO A 196 4.16 -16.24 14.58
N GLU A 197 3.48 -16.91 15.51
CA GLU A 197 2.34 -17.78 15.18
C GLU A 197 1.16 -17.02 14.58
N LYS A 198 1.02 -15.75 14.94
CA LYS A 198 -0.04 -14.87 14.49
C LYS A 198 0.51 -13.51 14.12
N VAL A 199 0.17 -13.04 12.94
CA VAL A 199 0.48 -11.67 12.51
C VAL A 199 -0.61 -10.74 13.02
N GLN A 200 -0.22 -9.73 13.81
CA GLN A 200 -1.14 -8.78 14.37
C GLN A 200 -1.33 -7.58 13.45
N LYS A 201 -2.58 -7.32 13.06
CA LYS A 201 -2.95 -6.12 12.32
C LYS A 201 -2.45 -4.86 13.01
N GLN A 202 -1.84 -3.97 12.24
CA GLN A 202 -1.41 -2.66 12.69
C GLN A 202 -2.44 -1.59 12.32
N LEU A 203 -2.63 -0.60 13.19
CA LEU A 203 -3.55 0.50 12.96
C LEU A 203 -3.09 1.77 13.68
N ILE A 204 -3.50 2.93 13.15
CA ILE A 204 -3.37 4.22 13.82
C ILE A 204 -4.53 4.35 14.80
N VAL A 205 -4.23 4.51 16.08
CA VAL A 205 -5.26 4.69 17.12
C VAL A 205 -5.81 6.10 17.11
N ASP A 206 -4.93 7.08 16.96
CA ASP A 206 -5.25 8.51 16.93
C ASP A 206 -5.11 9.02 15.49
N MET A 207 -6.24 9.33 14.86
CA MET A 207 -6.29 9.73 13.45
C MET A 207 -5.66 11.11 13.21
N ASP A 208 -5.62 11.98 14.22
CA ASP A 208 -5.06 13.33 14.10
C ASP A 208 -3.52 13.30 14.11
N LYS A 209 -2.94 12.26 14.70
CA LYS A 209 -1.51 11.94 14.59
C LYS A 209 -1.15 11.15 13.34
N GLY A 210 -2.14 10.74 12.57
CA GLY A 210 -1.95 10.11 11.27
C GLY A 210 -1.32 11.07 10.26
N TYR A 211 -0.58 10.50 9.29
CA TYR A 211 0.01 11.30 8.24
C TYR A 211 -1.07 11.92 7.32
N CYS A 212 -0.94 13.20 7.01
CA CYS A 212 -1.74 13.88 5.99
C CYS A 212 -0.82 14.60 4.98
N PRO A 213 -0.96 14.39 3.67
CA PRO A 213 -0.08 14.95 2.65
C PRO A 213 -0.45 16.39 2.26
N ILE A 214 -0.71 17.26 3.26
CA ILE A 214 -1.16 18.65 3.03
C ILE A 214 -0.08 19.59 2.51
N GLU A 215 1.20 19.34 2.84
CA GLU A 215 2.29 20.23 2.45
C GLU A 215 2.65 20.10 0.96
N LYS A 216 2.62 18.88 0.45
CA LYS A 216 3.01 18.55 -0.93
C LYS A 216 2.01 17.55 -1.53
N PRO A 217 0.78 17.96 -1.82
CA PRO A 217 -0.19 17.07 -2.46
C PRO A 217 0.30 16.68 -3.85
N VAL A 218 0.13 15.41 -4.19
CA VAL A 218 0.43 14.93 -5.54
C VAL A 218 -0.69 15.36 -6.45
N VAL A 219 -0.37 16.19 -7.45
CA VAL A 219 -1.31 16.65 -8.47
C VAL A 219 -1.19 15.77 -9.71
N PRO A 220 -2.31 15.24 -10.27
CA PRO A 220 -2.28 14.43 -11.47
C PRO A 220 -1.71 15.17 -12.68
N PHE A 221 -0.92 14.48 -13.51
CA PHE A 221 -0.38 15.03 -14.75
C PHE A 221 -1.45 15.17 -15.85
N ILE A 222 -2.42 14.25 -15.85
CA ILE A 222 -3.61 14.28 -16.69
C ILE A 222 -4.84 14.14 -15.80
N LYS A 223 -6.03 14.41 -16.31
CA LYS A 223 -7.27 14.29 -15.55
C LYS A 223 -7.44 12.88 -14.99
N ALA A 224 -7.47 12.77 -13.66
CA ALA A 224 -7.75 11.53 -12.95
C ALA A 224 -9.27 11.29 -12.81
N THR A 225 -9.66 10.08 -12.44
CA THR A 225 -11.07 9.72 -12.22
C THR A 225 -11.71 10.57 -11.11
N GLN A 226 -10.95 10.86 -10.06
CA GLN A 226 -11.35 11.78 -9.00
C GLN A 226 -10.33 12.92 -8.89
N ASP A 227 -10.55 13.95 -9.67
CA ASP A 227 -9.69 15.13 -9.78
C ASP A 227 -10.12 16.20 -8.78
N ARG A 228 -9.92 15.93 -7.49
CA ARG A 228 -10.35 16.76 -6.37
C ARG A 228 -9.57 16.46 -5.10
N VAL A 229 -9.65 17.35 -4.12
CA VAL A 229 -9.16 17.07 -2.75
C VAL A 229 -10.04 16.02 -2.09
N THR A 230 -9.42 15.06 -1.44
CA THR A 230 -10.11 14.04 -0.64
C THR A 230 -9.73 14.19 0.84
N LEU A 231 -10.72 14.53 1.66
CA LEU A 231 -10.59 14.57 3.12
C LEU A 231 -11.05 13.24 3.71
N GLU A 232 -10.14 12.48 4.30
CA GLU A 232 -10.47 11.30 5.08
C GLU A 232 -10.94 11.70 6.46
N ILE A 233 -12.27 11.68 6.69
CA ILE A 233 -12.88 12.18 7.93
C ILE A 233 -12.88 11.16 9.06
N GLN A 234 -12.92 9.86 8.70
CA GLN A 234 -12.89 8.75 9.65
C GLN A 234 -12.46 7.45 8.98
N ARG A 235 -11.94 6.50 9.76
CA ARG A 235 -11.71 5.10 9.38
C ARG A 235 -12.56 4.17 10.23
N GLY A 236 -12.98 3.04 9.62
CA GLY A 236 -13.89 2.09 10.27
C GLY A 236 -15.36 2.45 10.05
N CYS A 237 -16.24 1.61 10.58
CA CYS A 237 -17.67 1.77 10.48
C CYS A 237 -18.38 1.07 11.64
N ILE A 238 -19.43 1.70 12.19
CA ILE A 238 -20.21 1.18 13.31
C ILE A 238 -21.37 0.26 12.90
N ARG A 239 -21.71 0.22 11.59
CA ARG A 239 -22.98 -0.35 11.11
C ARG A 239 -23.08 -1.87 11.25
N GLY A 240 -21.97 -2.60 11.17
CA GLY A 240 -21.96 -4.05 11.36
C GLY A 240 -22.77 -4.86 10.33
N CYS A 241 -22.89 -4.37 9.09
CA CYS A 241 -23.59 -5.05 8.00
C CYS A 241 -22.99 -6.44 7.75
N ARG A 242 -23.81 -7.48 7.73
CA ARG A 242 -23.37 -8.89 7.68
C ARG A 242 -22.58 -9.24 6.42
N PHE A 243 -22.84 -8.56 5.31
CA PHE A 243 -22.15 -8.75 4.03
C PHE A 243 -20.85 -7.95 3.88
N CYS A 244 -20.60 -6.99 4.78
CA CYS A 244 -19.57 -5.98 4.56
C CYS A 244 -18.23 -6.41 5.15
N GLN A 245 -17.29 -6.81 4.30
CA GLN A 245 -15.91 -7.10 4.69
C GLN A 245 -15.18 -5.85 5.22
N ALA A 246 -15.36 -4.70 4.57
CA ALA A 246 -14.72 -3.44 4.96
C ALA A 246 -15.05 -3.04 6.40
N GLY A 247 -16.30 -3.27 6.86
CA GLY A 247 -16.70 -3.04 8.24
C GLY A 247 -15.93 -3.87 9.27
N MET A 248 -15.32 -4.98 8.87
CA MET A 248 -14.45 -5.80 9.73
C MET A 248 -12.98 -5.44 9.59
N ILE A 249 -12.51 -5.18 8.36
CA ILE A 249 -11.11 -4.86 8.06
C ILE A 249 -10.69 -3.57 8.77
N TYR A 250 -11.51 -2.51 8.69
CA TYR A 250 -11.14 -1.16 9.15
C TYR A 250 -11.55 -0.83 10.60
N ARG A 251 -12.05 -1.79 11.37
CA ARG A 251 -12.33 -1.59 12.81
C ARG A 251 -11.05 -1.32 13.62
N PRO A 252 -11.17 -0.51 14.71
CA PRO A 252 -12.34 0.21 15.22
C PRO A 252 -12.65 1.48 14.43
N LEU A 253 -13.84 2.09 14.71
CA LEU A 253 -14.14 3.44 14.24
C LEU A 253 -13.20 4.44 14.91
N ARG A 254 -12.63 5.34 14.13
CA ARG A 254 -11.79 6.45 14.59
C ARG A 254 -12.09 7.66 13.71
N GLU A 255 -12.41 8.77 14.32
CA GLU A 255 -12.73 10.03 13.67
C GLU A 255 -11.54 10.98 13.74
N ARG A 256 -11.42 11.88 12.77
CA ARG A 256 -10.53 13.03 12.85
C ARG A 256 -11.21 14.20 13.52
N ASP A 257 -10.44 15.04 14.21
CA ASP A 257 -10.91 16.29 14.76
C ASP A 257 -11.38 17.24 13.64
N VAL A 258 -12.48 17.95 13.88
CA VAL A 258 -13.09 18.80 12.87
C VAL A 258 -12.23 20.03 12.54
N GLU A 259 -11.49 20.58 13.51
CA GLU A 259 -10.60 21.71 13.25
C GLU A 259 -9.39 21.29 12.42
N GLU A 260 -8.82 20.12 12.70
CA GLU A 260 -7.75 19.52 11.85
C GLU A 260 -8.23 19.29 10.41
N LEU A 261 -9.49 18.88 10.21
CA LEU A 261 -10.07 18.72 8.88
C LEU A 261 -10.26 20.07 8.16
N LYS A 262 -10.69 21.12 8.86
CA LYS A 262 -10.83 22.46 8.31
C LYS A 262 -9.48 23.02 7.86
N GLU A 263 -8.44 22.88 8.69
CA GLU A 263 -7.08 23.28 8.33
C GLU A 263 -6.53 22.48 7.15
N SER A 264 -6.73 21.16 7.14
CA SER A 264 -6.34 20.28 6.05
C SER A 264 -7.04 20.66 4.75
N ALA A 265 -8.33 20.98 4.77
CA ALA A 265 -9.09 21.43 3.59
C ALA A 265 -8.47 22.67 2.96
N ARG A 266 -8.24 23.72 3.77
CA ARG A 266 -7.60 24.97 3.29
C ARG A 266 -6.22 24.73 2.70
N ALA A 267 -5.38 23.96 3.41
CA ALA A 267 -4.02 23.69 2.98
C ALA A 267 -3.97 22.87 1.69
N MET A 268 -4.80 21.83 1.57
CA MET A 268 -4.82 20.97 0.41
C MET A 268 -5.37 21.69 -0.83
N LEU A 269 -6.43 22.48 -0.72
CA LEU A 269 -6.95 23.30 -1.82
C LEU A 269 -5.90 24.32 -2.30
N LYS A 270 -5.29 25.04 -1.36
CA LYS A 270 -4.25 26.04 -1.67
C LYS A 270 -3.06 25.43 -2.40
N ASN A 271 -2.62 24.24 -1.96
CA ASN A 271 -1.40 23.61 -2.45
C ASN A 271 -1.61 22.75 -3.70
N SER A 272 -2.85 22.31 -3.99
CA SER A 272 -3.17 21.50 -5.16
C SER A 272 -3.74 22.31 -6.32
N GLY A 273 -4.44 23.42 -6.02
CA GLY A 273 -5.20 24.17 -7.01
C GLY A 273 -6.54 23.55 -7.41
N HIS A 274 -6.97 22.49 -6.71
CA HIS A 274 -8.33 21.95 -6.89
C HIS A 274 -9.38 22.89 -6.30
N GLU A 275 -10.59 22.85 -6.88
CA GLU A 275 -11.75 23.63 -6.44
C GLU A 275 -12.85 22.76 -5.80
N GLU A 276 -12.66 21.43 -5.80
CA GLU A 276 -13.62 20.47 -5.27
C GLU A 276 -13.04 19.67 -4.11
N ILE A 277 -13.89 19.35 -3.12
CA ILE A 277 -13.58 18.49 -1.99
C ILE A 277 -14.55 17.31 -1.94
N SER A 278 -14.01 16.11 -1.67
CA SER A 278 -14.78 14.92 -1.31
C SER A 278 -14.47 14.52 0.12
N LEU A 279 -15.51 14.14 0.89
CA LEU A 279 -15.35 13.50 2.19
C LEU A 279 -15.20 11.98 1.98
N SER A 280 -14.14 11.40 2.53
CA SER A 280 -13.85 9.96 2.42
C SER A 280 -14.05 9.25 3.74
N SER A 281 -14.91 8.23 3.73
CA SER A 281 -15.11 7.27 4.81
C SER A 281 -15.96 6.10 4.32
N LEU A 282 -16.12 5.06 5.18
CA LEU A 282 -17.07 3.97 4.92
C LEU A 282 -18.53 4.37 5.17
N SER A 283 -18.77 5.41 5.95
CA SER A 283 -20.10 5.90 6.29
C SER A 283 -20.05 7.36 6.73
N SER A 284 -19.96 8.28 5.77
CA SER A 284 -19.75 9.72 6.05
C SER A 284 -20.89 10.36 6.85
N SER A 285 -22.12 9.85 6.69
CA SER A 285 -23.28 10.31 7.48
C SER A 285 -23.19 9.97 8.97
N ASP A 286 -22.27 9.10 9.38
CA ASP A 286 -22.06 8.72 10.79
C ASP A 286 -20.94 9.53 11.47
N TYR A 287 -20.28 10.42 10.74
CA TYR A 287 -19.28 11.30 11.33
C TYR A 287 -19.91 12.30 12.29
N THR A 288 -19.37 12.39 13.52
CA THR A 288 -20.00 13.14 14.62
C THR A 288 -20.16 14.62 14.32
N HIS A 289 -19.20 15.23 13.61
CA HIS A 289 -19.19 16.67 13.31
C HIS A 289 -19.52 16.97 11.83
N LEU A 290 -20.33 16.12 11.18
CA LEU A 290 -20.60 16.26 9.74
C LEU A 290 -21.23 17.60 9.39
N GLU A 291 -22.27 18.03 10.13
CA GLU A 291 -22.99 19.28 9.86
C GLU A 291 -22.08 20.50 9.98
N GLU A 292 -21.26 20.53 11.02
CA GLU A 292 -20.29 21.60 11.25
C GLU A 292 -19.26 21.68 10.11
N LEU A 293 -18.68 20.53 9.73
CA LEU A 293 -17.71 20.46 8.65
C LEU A 293 -18.31 20.88 7.30
N VAL A 294 -19.51 20.41 6.97
CA VAL A 294 -20.18 20.74 5.71
C VAL A 294 -20.52 22.22 5.63
N ASN A 295 -21.05 22.81 6.70
CA ASN A 295 -21.34 24.25 6.73
C ASN A 295 -20.07 25.07 6.52
N PHE A 296 -18.98 24.71 7.19
CA PHE A 296 -17.69 25.34 6.99
C PHE A 296 -17.21 25.25 5.51
N LEU A 297 -17.31 24.06 4.89
CA LEU A 297 -16.87 23.87 3.50
C LEU A 297 -17.74 24.58 2.46
N ILE A 298 -19.00 24.94 2.81
CA ILE A 298 -19.90 25.71 1.95
C ILE A 298 -19.60 27.21 2.04
N ASP A 299 -19.27 27.68 3.25
CA ASP A 299 -19.07 29.11 3.53
C ASP A 299 -17.67 29.62 3.17
N GLU A 300 -16.67 28.74 3.09
CA GLU A 300 -15.27 29.08 2.77
C GLU A 300 -14.99 29.12 1.26
#